data_e64670dd03ab083b6a6762e192617fb4
#
_entry.id   e64670dd03ab083b6a6762e192617fb4
#
_cell.length_a   1.000
_cell.length_b   1.000
_cell.length_c   1.000
_cell.angle_alpha   90.00
_cell.angle_beta   90.00
_cell.angle_gamma   90.00
#
_symmetry.space_group_name_H-M   'P 1'
#
loop_
_entity.id
_entity.type
_entity.pdbx_description
1 polymer ?
#
loop_
_entity_poly.entity_id
_entity_poly.type
_entity_poly.pdbx_seq_one_letter_code
_entity_poly.pdbx_strand_id
1 'polypeptide(L)'
;GVESTRPGCTPLTADEEIERLAQLIDPVLHASTVPVSIDTYHAKTADYALSKGAHILNDIWGLHYDPDMAAIAAKYKVPVIIMHNSNDTNYGDIIEDMKAYFFFAVDKALKVGVTPQQIWLDPGIGFFGKTEEQNIEVMQRLGELTAYEYPILLAPSRKGFIGSMLGGLPPEERDEGTVAACITGVFQGVDM
;
A
#
# COMPACT_ATOMS: atom_id res chain seq x y z
N GLY A 1 -8.19 -0.38 7.32
CA GLY A 1 -9.00 0.80 6.99
C GLY A 1 -10.48 0.51 7.08
N VAL A 2 -11.28 1.56 7.10
CA VAL A 2 -12.76 1.50 7.15
C VAL A 2 -13.40 2.07 5.89
N GLU A 3 -12.58 2.54 4.98
CA GLU A 3 -12.94 2.89 3.61
C GLU A 3 -12.62 1.73 2.67
N SER A 4 -13.48 1.48 1.69
CA SER A 4 -13.17 0.53 0.64
C SER A 4 -12.41 1.22 -0.49
N THR A 5 -11.19 0.77 -0.74
CA THR A 5 -10.33 1.27 -1.83
C THR A 5 -10.44 0.44 -3.12
N ARG A 6 -11.49 -0.38 -3.23
CA ARG A 6 -11.77 -1.15 -4.46
C ARG A 6 -12.27 -0.24 -5.58
N PRO A 7 -11.97 -0.58 -6.85
CA PRO A 7 -12.52 0.13 -8.00
C PRO A 7 -14.04 0.29 -7.93
N GLY A 8 -14.54 1.52 -8.14
CA GLY A 8 -15.97 1.82 -8.13
C GLY A 8 -16.59 2.10 -6.76
N CYS A 9 -15.83 2.06 -5.69
CA CYS A 9 -16.32 2.51 -4.38
C CYS A 9 -16.36 4.03 -4.31
N THR A 10 -17.33 4.57 -3.54
CA THR A 10 -17.41 6.00 -3.26
C THR A 10 -16.40 6.34 -2.17
N PRO A 11 -15.48 7.29 -2.41
CA PRO A 11 -14.55 7.75 -1.38
C PRO A 11 -15.30 8.37 -0.19
N LEU A 12 -14.73 8.18 1.00
CA LEU A 12 -15.19 8.84 2.20
C LEU A 12 -14.43 10.16 2.40
N THR A 13 -15.04 11.08 3.12
CA THR A 13 -14.31 12.19 3.73
C THR A 13 -13.51 11.67 4.95
N ALA A 14 -12.46 12.38 5.33
CA ALA A 14 -11.69 12.03 6.52
C ALA A 14 -12.56 11.99 7.81
N ASP A 15 -13.58 12.84 7.89
CA ASP A 15 -14.49 12.86 9.04
C ASP A 15 -15.40 11.63 9.09
N GLU A 16 -15.96 11.22 7.96
CA GLU A 16 -16.75 9.98 7.86
C GLU A 16 -15.90 8.74 8.15
N GLU A 17 -14.64 8.74 7.67
CA GLU A 17 -13.70 7.66 7.95
C GLU A 17 -13.38 7.58 9.45
N ILE A 18 -13.13 8.71 10.12
CA ILE A 18 -12.89 8.76 11.55
C ILE A 18 -14.12 8.31 12.34
N GLU A 19 -15.32 8.72 11.94
CA GLU A 19 -16.57 8.31 12.61
C GLU A 19 -16.75 6.79 12.61
N ARG A 20 -16.46 6.13 11.46
CA ARG A 20 -16.48 4.67 11.36
C ARG A 20 -15.36 4.02 12.17
N LEU A 21 -14.16 4.57 12.08
CA LEU A 21 -12.97 4.03 12.75
C LEU A 21 -13.09 4.12 14.27
N ALA A 22 -13.70 5.20 14.80
CA ALA A 22 -13.88 5.42 16.24
C ALA A 22 -14.63 4.29 16.95
N GLN A 23 -15.50 3.57 16.23
CA GLN A 23 -16.25 2.44 16.78
C GLN A 23 -15.44 1.16 16.88
N LEU A 24 -14.32 1.06 16.12
CA LEU A 24 -13.58 -0.17 15.93
C LEU A 24 -12.14 -0.13 16.47
N ILE A 25 -11.51 1.05 16.50
CA ILE A 25 -10.07 1.17 16.74
C ILE A 25 -9.66 0.68 18.13
N ASP A 26 -10.36 1.14 19.18
CA ASP A 26 -10.02 0.79 20.55
C ASP A 26 -10.22 -0.73 20.83
N PRO A 27 -11.35 -1.38 20.45
CA PRO A 27 -11.51 -2.83 20.57
C PRO A 27 -10.44 -3.62 19.78
N VAL A 28 -10.09 -3.19 18.56
CA VAL A 28 -9.08 -3.87 17.74
C VAL A 28 -7.71 -3.78 18.39
N LEU A 29 -7.29 -2.60 18.81
CA LEU A 29 -6.00 -2.40 19.47
C LEU A 29 -5.92 -3.17 20.79
N HIS A 30 -6.99 -3.23 21.57
CA HIS A 30 -7.03 -3.97 22.83
C HIS A 30 -6.95 -5.49 22.62
N ALA A 31 -7.60 -6.02 21.59
CA ALA A 31 -7.62 -7.45 21.29
C ALA A 31 -6.37 -7.95 20.56
N SER A 32 -5.64 -7.05 19.88
CA SER A 32 -4.50 -7.44 19.06
C SER A 32 -3.25 -7.72 19.89
N THR A 33 -2.60 -8.86 19.61
CA THR A 33 -1.28 -9.21 20.15
C THR A 33 -0.15 -8.94 19.15
N VAL A 34 -0.49 -8.42 17.98
CA VAL A 34 0.43 -8.10 16.88
C VAL A 34 0.28 -6.63 16.47
N PRO A 35 1.28 -6.04 15.77
CA PRO A 35 1.15 -4.68 15.28
C PRO A 35 -0.11 -4.49 14.41
N VAL A 36 -0.80 -3.37 14.61
CA VAL A 36 -1.99 -2.99 13.84
C VAL A 36 -1.60 -1.90 12.85
N SER A 37 -1.83 -2.17 11.56
CA SER A 37 -1.65 -1.21 10.49
C SER A 37 -2.95 -0.47 10.21
N ILE A 38 -2.87 0.85 10.07
CA ILE A 38 -3.97 1.68 9.56
C ILE A 38 -3.79 1.94 8.07
N ASP A 39 -4.78 1.56 7.29
CA ASP A 39 -4.84 1.80 5.85
C ASP A 39 -5.72 3.02 5.60
N THR A 40 -5.11 4.14 5.26
CA THR A 40 -5.78 5.41 4.94
C THR A 40 -4.82 6.31 4.16
N TYR A 41 -5.39 7.14 3.29
CA TYR A 41 -4.67 8.18 2.57
C TYR A 41 -5.06 9.60 3.03
N HIS A 42 -5.84 9.71 4.12
CA HIS A 42 -6.18 10.97 4.77
C HIS A 42 -5.30 11.20 6.01
N ALA A 43 -4.51 12.27 6.01
CA ALA A 43 -3.62 12.60 7.14
C ALA A 43 -4.38 12.77 8.47
N LYS A 44 -5.60 13.32 8.43
CA LYS A 44 -6.46 13.48 9.60
C LYS A 44 -6.87 12.15 10.21
N THR A 45 -7.24 11.18 9.39
CA THR A 45 -7.57 9.82 9.84
C THR A 45 -6.33 9.10 10.37
N ALA A 46 -5.20 9.25 9.70
CA ALA A 46 -3.91 8.70 10.16
C ALA A 46 -3.53 9.27 11.54
N ASP A 47 -3.62 10.59 11.72
CA ASP A 47 -3.35 11.25 13.02
C ASP A 47 -4.26 10.70 14.12
N TYR A 48 -5.55 10.56 13.84
CA TYR A 48 -6.51 9.98 14.79
C TYR A 48 -6.13 8.54 15.17
N ALA A 49 -5.91 7.66 14.20
CA ALA A 49 -5.61 6.25 14.45
C ALA A 49 -4.27 6.04 15.18
N LEU A 50 -3.25 6.79 14.79
CA LEU A 50 -1.92 6.71 15.41
C LEU A 50 -1.94 7.30 16.83
N SER A 51 -2.74 8.34 17.09
CA SER A 51 -2.95 8.87 18.46
C SER A 51 -3.61 7.86 19.38
N LYS A 52 -4.40 6.91 18.84
CA LYS A 52 -5.02 5.80 19.57
C LYS A 52 -4.07 4.62 19.80
N GLY A 53 -2.92 4.60 19.11
CA GLY A 53 -1.91 3.56 19.28
C GLY A 53 -1.82 2.58 18.11
N ALA A 54 -2.34 2.90 16.93
CA ALA A 54 -2.00 2.13 15.72
C ALA A 54 -0.48 2.18 15.47
N HIS A 55 0.07 1.12 14.90
CA HIS A 55 1.52 0.88 14.90
C HIS A 55 2.18 1.16 13.56
N ILE A 56 1.44 1.08 12.45
CA ILE A 56 1.95 1.18 11.08
C ILE A 56 0.98 2.04 10.28
N LEU A 57 1.50 2.93 9.45
CA LEU A 57 0.73 3.68 8.47
C LEU A 57 0.87 3.02 7.10
N ASN A 58 -0.23 2.63 6.47
CA ASN A 58 -0.28 2.15 5.10
C ASN A 58 -1.01 3.18 4.23
N ASP A 59 -0.29 3.80 3.30
CA ASP A 59 -0.85 4.81 2.40
C ASP A 59 -0.85 4.33 0.96
N ILE A 60 -2.04 4.02 0.45
CA ILE A 60 -2.24 3.53 -0.93
C ILE A 60 -1.98 4.58 -2.02
N TRP A 61 -1.80 5.84 -1.65
CA TRP A 61 -1.38 6.93 -2.54
C TRP A 61 0.05 7.38 -2.30
N GLY A 62 0.79 6.65 -1.46
CA GLY A 62 2.24 6.80 -1.30
C GLY A 62 2.67 8.22 -0.98
N LEU A 63 1.98 8.90 -0.09
CA LEU A 63 2.23 10.28 0.35
C LEU A 63 1.95 11.38 -0.71
N HIS A 64 1.36 11.01 -1.85
CA HIS A 64 1.09 11.97 -2.92
C HIS A 64 -0.28 12.63 -2.82
N TYR A 65 -1.27 11.97 -2.18
CA TYR A 65 -2.64 12.48 -2.10
C TYR A 65 -2.78 13.60 -1.06
N ASP A 66 -2.42 13.33 0.19
CA ASP A 66 -2.53 14.29 1.28
C ASP A 66 -1.15 14.86 1.61
N PRO A 67 -0.95 16.20 1.49
CA PRO A 67 0.35 16.82 1.72
C PRO A 67 0.89 16.65 3.14
N ASP A 68 0.01 16.45 4.13
CA ASP A 68 0.38 16.37 5.55
C ASP A 68 0.72 14.93 5.98
N MET A 69 0.44 13.90 5.14
CA MET A 69 0.59 12.50 5.50
C MET A 69 2.01 12.15 5.97
N ALA A 70 3.03 12.63 5.26
CA ALA A 70 4.43 12.38 5.62
C ALA A 70 4.79 12.99 7.00
N ALA A 71 4.25 14.18 7.32
CA ALA A 71 4.47 14.82 8.62
C ALA A 71 3.81 14.02 9.77
N ILE A 72 2.67 13.38 9.51
CA ILE A 72 2.01 12.50 10.48
C ILE A 72 2.88 11.27 10.77
N ALA A 73 3.41 10.61 9.74
CA ALA A 73 4.33 9.48 9.93
C ALA A 73 5.57 9.86 10.76
N ALA A 74 6.16 11.02 10.47
CA ALA A 74 7.30 11.56 11.23
C ALA A 74 6.93 11.88 12.69
N LYS A 75 5.76 12.50 12.92
CA LYS A 75 5.26 12.85 14.27
C LYS A 75 5.15 11.63 15.18
N TYR A 76 4.60 10.54 14.69
CA TYR A 76 4.39 9.33 15.47
C TYR A 76 5.57 8.35 15.42
N LYS A 77 6.55 8.58 14.55
CA LYS A 77 7.75 7.73 14.37
C LYS A 77 7.38 6.27 14.06
N VAL A 78 6.30 6.06 13.32
CA VAL A 78 5.83 4.73 12.93
C VAL A 78 6.39 4.32 11.57
N PRO A 79 6.48 3.01 11.27
CA PRO A 79 6.70 2.54 9.91
C PRO A 79 5.61 3.07 8.97
N VAL A 80 6.01 3.43 7.75
CA VAL A 80 5.11 3.86 6.68
C VAL A 80 5.30 3.00 5.44
N ILE A 81 4.20 2.45 4.95
CA ILE A 81 4.15 1.71 3.69
C ILE A 81 3.71 2.70 2.61
N ILE A 82 4.58 2.93 1.67
CA ILE A 82 4.41 3.84 0.53
C ILE A 82 4.03 3.01 -0.68
N MET A 83 2.74 3.02 -1.07
CA MET A 83 2.28 2.24 -2.21
C MET A 83 2.30 3.07 -3.48
N HIS A 84 2.77 2.47 -4.59
CA HIS A 84 2.65 3.05 -5.92
C HIS A 84 1.20 2.97 -6.41
N ASN A 85 0.63 4.11 -6.75
CA ASN A 85 -0.69 4.24 -7.35
C ASN A 85 -0.71 5.32 -8.41
N SER A 86 -1.64 5.24 -9.36
CA SER A 86 -1.82 6.22 -10.42
C SER A 86 -3.30 6.30 -10.84
N ASN A 87 -3.72 7.44 -11.37
CA ASN A 87 -5.04 7.61 -11.97
C ASN A 87 -5.05 7.23 -13.45
N ASP A 88 -3.90 6.90 -14.01
CA ASP A 88 -3.77 6.62 -15.44
C ASP A 88 -2.83 5.41 -15.66
N THR A 89 -2.93 4.79 -16.82
CA THR A 89 -2.18 3.59 -17.21
C THR A 89 -1.08 3.88 -18.24
N ASN A 90 -0.75 5.15 -18.46
CA ASN A 90 0.26 5.55 -19.44
C ASN A 90 1.65 5.55 -18.80
N TYR A 91 2.38 4.45 -18.97
CA TYR A 91 3.77 4.31 -18.56
C TYR A 91 4.70 4.26 -19.75
N GLY A 92 5.86 4.89 -19.64
CA GLY A 92 6.95 4.71 -20.59
C GLY A 92 7.65 3.36 -20.36
N ASP A 93 8.22 3.19 -19.18
CA ASP A 93 8.64 1.93 -18.58
C ASP A 93 8.10 1.89 -17.17
N ILE A 94 7.22 0.95 -16.90
CA ILE A 94 6.45 0.93 -15.63
C ILE A 94 7.37 0.80 -14.40
N ILE A 95 8.49 0.10 -14.51
CA ILE A 95 9.42 -0.06 -13.39
C ILE A 95 10.20 1.24 -13.14
N GLU A 96 10.66 1.91 -14.19
CA GLU A 96 11.35 3.19 -14.06
C GLU A 96 10.40 4.30 -13.57
N ASP A 97 9.16 4.29 -14.03
CA ASP A 97 8.13 5.23 -13.55
C ASP A 97 7.79 4.99 -12.07
N MET A 98 7.71 3.72 -11.63
CA MET A 98 7.58 3.36 -10.22
C MET A 98 8.77 3.82 -9.38
N LYS A 99 10.00 3.64 -9.88
CA LYS A 99 11.20 4.11 -9.19
C LYS A 99 11.20 5.64 -9.03
N ALA A 100 10.80 6.37 -10.07
CA ALA A 100 10.64 7.81 -9.99
C ALA A 100 9.57 8.23 -8.96
N TYR A 101 8.43 7.55 -8.94
CA TYR A 101 7.37 7.78 -7.96
C TYR A 101 7.87 7.57 -6.53
N PHE A 102 8.53 6.45 -6.26
CA PHE A 102 9.09 6.15 -4.95
C PHE A 102 10.18 7.14 -4.55
N PHE A 103 11.03 7.55 -5.48
CA PHE A 103 12.07 8.55 -5.21
C PHE A 103 11.46 9.85 -4.65
N PHE A 104 10.41 10.37 -5.28
CA PHE A 104 9.75 11.59 -4.81
C PHE A 104 9.04 11.40 -3.46
N ALA A 105 8.37 10.27 -3.26
CA ALA A 105 7.68 9.97 -2.01
C ALA A 105 8.66 9.81 -0.83
N VAL A 106 9.75 9.09 -1.05
CA VAL A 106 10.83 8.89 -0.07
C VAL A 106 11.51 10.22 0.27
N ASP A 107 11.88 11.01 -0.74
CA ASP A 107 12.49 12.34 -0.53
C ASP A 107 11.57 13.24 0.31
N LYS A 108 10.26 13.24 0.02
CA LYS A 108 9.25 13.95 0.82
C LYS A 108 9.23 13.47 2.27
N ALA A 109 9.24 12.15 2.50
CA ALA A 109 9.22 11.57 3.83
C ALA A 109 10.48 11.92 4.62
N LEU A 110 11.67 11.78 4.02
CA LEU A 110 12.95 12.08 4.66
C LEU A 110 13.06 13.55 5.04
N LYS A 111 12.59 14.48 4.19
CA LYS A 111 12.61 15.93 4.44
C LYS A 111 11.83 16.36 5.68
N VAL A 112 10.80 15.62 6.06
CA VAL A 112 9.98 15.90 7.25
C VAL A 112 10.41 15.10 8.48
N GLY A 113 11.46 14.27 8.36
CA GLY A 113 12.07 13.56 9.50
C GLY A 113 11.66 12.10 9.66
N VAL A 114 10.97 11.49 8.68
CA VAL A 114 10.85 10.02 8.61
C VAL A 114 12.25 9.45 8.36
N THR A 115 12.62 8.41 9.08
CA THR A 115 13.93 7.76 8.88
C THR A 115 13.85 6.66 7.82
N PRO A 116 14.95 6.33 7.11
CA PRO A 116 14.94 5.25 6.13
C PRO A 116 14.42 3.92 6.67
N GLN A 117 14.69 3.60 7.92
CA GLN A 117 14.28 2.36 8.58
C GLN A 117 12.76 2.26 8.82
N GLN A 118 12.04 3.37 8.69
CA GLN A 118 10.58 3.40 8.79
C GLN A 118 9.88 3.17 7.46
N ILE A 119 10.60 3.24 6.33
CA ILE A 119 10.02 3.24 4.99
C ILE A 119 9.96 1.81 4.44
N TRP A 120 8.77 1.43 3.96
CA TRP A 120 8.50 0.25 3.17
C TRP A 120 7.86 0.68 1.86
N LEU A 121 8.17 -0.02 0.76
CA LEU A 121 7.59 0.28 -0.55
C LEU A 121 6.66 -0.86 -0.97
N ASP A 122 5.53 -0.51 -1.61
CA ASP A 122 4.58 -1.48 -2.16
C ASP A 122 4.36 -1.14 -3.64
N PRO A 123 4.61 -2.07 -4.59
CA PRO A 123 4.37 -1.85 -6.01
C PRO A 123 2.90 -1.62 -6.38
N GLY A 124 1.96 -1.83 -5.45
CA GLY A 124 0.53 -1.59 -5.67
C GLY A 124 -0.08 -2.50 -6.73
N ILE A 125 0.26 -3.78 -6.69
CA ILE A 125 -0.27 -4.78 -7.61
C ILE A 125 -1.79 -4.87 -7.53
N GLY A 126 -2.45 -4.88 -8.69
CA GLY A 126 -3.91 -5.00 -8.80
C GLY A 126 -4.69 -3.79 -8.33
N PHE A 127 -4.02 -2.64 -8.15
CA PHE A 127 -4.64 -1.35 -7.90
C PHE A 127 -4.87 -0.54 -9.18
N PHE A 128 -5.55 0.61 -9.04
CA PHE A 128 -5.78 1.57 -10.12
C PHE A 128 -4.48 1.95 -10.85
N GLY A 129 -4.62 2.41 -12.07
CA GLY A 129 -3.48 2.88 -12.84
C GLY A 129 -2.57 1.78 -13.37
N LYS A 130 -3.02 0.52 -13.36
CA LYS A 130 -2.31 -0.60 -14.00
C LYS A 130 -3.29 -1.52 -14.73
N THR A 131 -3.01 -1.82 -16.00
CA THR A 131 -3.71 -2.88 -16.74
C THR A 131 -3.32 -4.26 -16.22
N GLU A 132 -3.98 -5.31 -16.71
CA GLU A 132 -3.61 -6.69 -16.34
C GLU A 132 -2.19 -7.03 -16.81
N GLU A 133 -1.84 -6.65 -18.04
CA GLU A 133 -0.51 -6.86 -18.62
C GLU A 133 0.56 -6.13 -17.81
N GLN A 134 0.29 -4.89 -17.39
CA GLN A 134 1.19 -4.11 -16.56
C GLN A 134 1.40 -4.74 -15.17
N ASN A 135 0.35 -5.30 -14.56
CA ASN A 135 0.50 -6.05 -13.32
C ASN A 135 1.37 -7.29 -13.49
N ILE A 136 1.21 -8.00 -14.62
CA ILE A 136 2.06 -9.16 -14.96
C ILE A 136 3.51 -8.71 -15.19
N GLU A 137 3.73 -7.62 -15.92
CA GLU A 137 5.05 -7.05 -16.16
C GLU A 137 5.74 -6.68 -14.83
N VAL A 138 5.04 -6.00 -13.93
CA VAL A 138 5.58 -5.67 -12.60
C VAL A 138 5.97 -6.94 -11.84
N MET A 139 5.12 -7.98 -11.86
CA MET A 139 5.45 -9.26 -11.23
C MET A 139 6.68 -9.94 -11.86
N GLN A 140 6.87 -9.86 -13.17
CA GLN A 140 8.01 -10.44 -13.86
C GLN A 140 9.33 -9.70 -13.56
N ARG A 141 9.24 -8.38 -13.36
CA ARG A 141 10.38 -7.47 -13.16
C ARG A 141 10.54 -7.00 -11.72
N LEU A 142 9.84 -7.63 -10.76
CA LEU A 142 9.82 -7.22 -9.36
C LEU A 142 11.21 -7.15 -8.73
N GLY A 143 12.13 -8.02 -9.15
CA GLY A 143 13.54 -8.00 -8.73
C GLY A 143 14.28 -6.69 -9.04
N GLU A 144 13.80 -5.90 -10.01
CA GLU A 144 14.37 -4.58 -10.29
C GLU A 144 13.95 -3.53 -9.23
N LEU A 145 12.83 -3.75 -8.51
CA LEU A 145 12.40 -2.94 -7.39
C LEU A 145 13.04 -3.39 -6.07
N THR A 146 13.23 -4.70 -5.88
CA THR A 146 13.88 -5.23 -4.66
C THR A 146 15.38 -4.89 -4.58
N ALA A 147 15.98 -4.46 -5.71
CA ALA A 147 17.33 -3.89 -5.71
C ALA A 147 17.41 -2.48 -5.08
N TYR A 148 16.27 -1.86 -4.74
CA TYR A 148 16.22 -0.61 -4.00
C TYR A 148 16.62 -0.82 -2.54
N GLU A 149 17.12 0.23 -1.89
CA GLU A 149 17.59 0.16 -0.49
C GLU A 149 16.45 0.02 0.56
N TYR A 150 15.19 -0.03 0.14
CA TYR A 150 14.02 -0.10 1.00
C TYR A 150 13.33 -1.46 0.87
N PRO A 151 12.83 -2.02 1.99
CA PRO A 151 12.09 -3.29 1.94
C PRO A 151 10.82 -3.17 1.12
N ILE A 152 10.52 -4.25 0.39
CA ILE A 152 9.34 -4.35 -0.48
C ILE A 152 8.27 -5.22 0.16
N LEU A 153 7.05 -4.68 0.22
CA LEU A 153 5.83 -5.39 0.57
C LEU A 153 5.06 -5.72 -0.70
N LEU A 154 4.67 -6.98 -0.86
CA LEU A 154 3.86 -7.46 -1.98
C LEU A 154 2.52 -7.97 -1.49
N ALA A 155 1.43 -7.33 -1.89
CA ALA A 155 0.08 -7.65 -1.46
C ALA A 155 -0.81 -8.19 -2.60
N PRO A 156 -0.61 -9.43 -3.10
CA PRO A 156 -1.31 -9.95 -4.27
C PRO A 156 -2.65 -10.62 -3.93
N SER A 157 -3.04 -10.72 -2.64
CA SER A 157 -4.15 -11.53 -2.18
C SER A 157 -5.43 -11.34 -2.98
N ARG A 158 -5.84 -12.38 -3.72
CA ARG A 158 -7.09 -12.49 -4.48
C ARG A 158 -7.33 -11.33 -5.47
N LYS A 159 -6.27 -10.66 -5.93
CA LYS A 159 -6.35 -9.52 -6.84
C LYS A 159 -6.96 -9.91 -8.21
N GLY A 160 -7.55 -8.90 -8.89
CA GLY A 160 -8.28 -9.08 -10.15
C GLY A 160 -7.45 -9.76 -11.23
N PHE A 161 -6.22 -9.32 -11.44
CA PHE A 161 -5.32 -9.86 -12.48
C PHE A 161 -5.06 -11.39 -12.31
N ILE A 162 -5.00 -11.89 -11.06
CA ILE A 162 -4.89 -13.34 -10.79
C ILE A 162 -6.12 -14.08 -11.32
N GLY A 163 -7.32 -13.54 -11.06
CA GLY A 163 -8.56 -14.11 -11.55
C GLY A 163 -8.58 -14.16 -13.09
N SER A 164 -8.19 -13.09 -13.73
CA SER A 164 -8.12 -13.02 -15.21
C SER A 164 -7.14 -14.02 -15.79
N MET A 165 -5.93 -14.14 -15.23
CA MET A 165 -4.92 -15.12 -15.65
C MET A 165 -5.41 -16.57 -15.51
N LEU A 166 -6.29 -16.83 -14.56
CA LEU A 166 -6.87 -18.17 -14.28
C LEU A 166 -8.23 -18.39 -14.95
N GLY A 167 -8.54 -17.65 -16.03
CA GLY A 167 -9.75 -17.83 -16.81
C GLY A 167 -11.00 -17.17 -16.24
N GLY A 168 -10.85 -16.12 -15.45
CA GLY A 168 -11.96 -15.33 -14.90
C GLY A 168 -12.46 -15.82 -13.55
N LEU A 169 -11.61 -16.46 -12.72
CA LEU A 169 -12.02 -16.99 -11.43
C LEU A 169 -12.56 -15.90 -10.49
N PRO A 170 -13.62 -16.18 -9.73
CA PRO A 170 -14.12 -15.30 -8.69
C PRO A 170 -13.13 -15.21 -7.52
N PRO A 171 -13.17 -14.14 -6.67
CA PRO A 171 -12.16 -13.91 -5.63
C PRO A 171 -11.93 -15.08 -4.67
N GLU A 172 -12.97 -15.83 -4.32
CA GLU A 172 -12.93 -16.98 -3.41
C GLU A 172 -12.18 -18.20 -3.99
N GLU A 173 -11.96 -18.23 -5.31
CA GLU A 173 -11.25 -19.30 -6.02
C GLU A 173 -9.81 -18.91 -6.43
N ARG A 174 -9.27 -17.79 -5.92
CA ARG A 174 -7.95 -17.25 -6.31
C ARG A 174 -6.83 -17.60 -5.33
N ASP A 175 -7.04 -18.48 -4.36
CA ASP A 175 -6.05 -18.71 -3.31
C ASP A 175 -4.77 -19.37 -3.85
N GLU A 176 -4.88 -20.36 -4.74
CA GLU A 176 -3.71 -21.00 -5.36
C GLU A 176 -2.90 -20.00 -6.21
N GLY A 177 -3.60 -19.16 -6.98
CA GLY A 177 -2.95 -18.10 -7.76
C GLY A 177 -2.29 -17.04 -6.85
N THR A 178 -2.91 -16.73 -5.72
CA THR A 178 -2.31 -15.85 -4.70
C THR A 178 -1.02 -16.44 -4.14
N VAL A 179 -1.03 -17.73 -3.78
CA VAL A 179 0.16 -18.44 -3.30
C VAL A 179 1.27 -18.42 -4.35
N ALA A 180 0.94 -18.70 -5.62
CA ALA A 180 1.90 -18.67 -6.72
C ALA A 180 2.53 -17.26 -6.87
N ALA A 181 1.72 -16.20 -6.80
CA ALA A 181 2.22 -14.82 -6.84
C ALA A 181 3.13 -14.49 -5.64
N CYS A 182 2.76 -14.92 -4.43
CA CYS A 182 3.62 -14.75 -3.24
C CYS A 182 4.96 -15.48 -3.39
N ILE A 183 4.95 -16.73 -3.84
CA ILE A 183 6.17 -17.51 -4.07
C ILE A 183 7.06 -16.81 -5.11
N THR A 184 6.48 -16.31 -6.20
CA THR A 184 7.22 -15.54 -7.22
C THR A 184 7.88 -14.31 -6.59
N GLY A 185 7.16 -13.58 -5.74
CA GLY A 185 7.71 -12.44 -5.00
C GLY A 185 8.89 -12.82 -4.12
N VAL A 186 8.77 -13.90 -3.35
CA VAL A 186 9.86 -14.38 -2.47
C VAL A 186 11.12 -14.72 -3.28
N PHE A 187 10.98 -15.40 -4.43
CA PHE A 187 12.12 -15.69 -5.30
C PHE A 187 12.75 -14.45 -5.92
N GLN A 188 12.03 -13.36 -6.01
CA GLN A 188 12.55 -12.07 -6.50
C GLN A 188 13.01 -11.14 -5.37
N GLY A 189 12.97 -11.58 -4.12
CA GLY A 189 13.57 -10.89 -2.98
C GLY A 189 12.65 -9.91 -2.27
N VAL A 190 11.30 -10.07 -2.33
CA VAL A 190 10.41 -9.26 -1.49
C VAL A 190 10.55 -9.64 -0.02
N ASP A 191 10.36 -8.66 0.87
CA ASP A 191 10.59 -8.80 2.31
C ASP A 191 9.31 -9.21 3.07
N MET A 192 8.11 -8.89 2.52
CA MET A 192 6.82 -9.18 3.15
C MET A 192 5.75 -9.43 2.09
#